data_7c30f78402adeb47033dec0e3bc1291b
#
_entry.id   7c30f78402adeb47033dec0e3bc1291b
#
_cell.length_a   1.000
_cell.length_b   1.000
_cell.length_c   1.000
_cell.angle_alpha   90.00
_cell.angle_beta   90.00
_cell.angle_gamma   90.00
#
_symmetry.space_group_name_H-M   'P 1'
#
loop_
_entity.id
_entity.type
_entity.pdbx_description
1 polymer ?
#
loop_
_entity_poly.entity_id
_entity_poly.type
_entity_poly.pdbx_seq_one_letter_code
_entity_poly.pdbx_strand_id
1 'polypeptide(L)'
;MFPVLSKQSKLARFLILGSNTAAAALCLSMMAPTAQAQYQRKDLVSNQAGLAPVQDQHLVNGWGLVSLPTTPFWVSDNGSGFSTLYTGAGAQVPLVVAVPPAPSSPAGSLGMPTGVVGNISPNPTDFTVSGNGKSGQALFIFDTFDGTISAWNPNVAPTSSVITVDRSGVGAIYTGLAIAVNESKQAFLYAADDGPNRRVDMFDSSFSFVKSFNDPEIPQDFAPYGIQAINGQIWVTYTSLKKAQSGFVDVFDTAGNLVKHDAVNGPLHSPWGVALAPANFGPMSNAILISNNTPKGQINAFNPKTGEYLGALRDLNGKTIEIDNVWAIQFGQGAAANGPTNQLFFTAGPNAYANGLFGTITVGN
;
A
#
# COMPACT_ATOMS: atom_id res chain seq x y z
N MET A 1 -31.10 -77.32 4.94
CA MET A 1 -30.64 -78.73 4.63
C MET A 1 -29.15 -78.77 4.79
N PHE A 2 -28.73 -79.29 5.90
CA PHE A 2 -27.37 -79.67 6.24
C PHE A 2 -27.02 -80.97 5.44
N PRO A 3 -25.80 -81.44 5.31
CA PRO A 3 -24.67 -81.47 6.25
C PRO A 3 -23.25 -81.24 5.59
N VAL A 4 -22.22 -80.87 6.28
CA VAL A 4 -21.36 -81.49 7.32
C VAL A 4 -20.12 -82.26 6.78
N LEU A 5 -18.99 -82.01 7.45
CA LEU A 5 -17.78 -82.75 7.68
C LEU A 5 -16.70 -82.79 6.58
N SER A 6 -15.47 -82.75 6.85
CA SER A 6 -14.44 -82.80 7.88
C SER A 6 -13.17 -83.38 7.25
N LYS A 7 -12.00 -82.96 7.56
CA LYS A 7 -10.97 -83.70 8.25
C LYS A 7 -9.59 -83.08 8.14
N GLN A 8 -8.93 -83.16 9.25
CA GLN A 8 -7.52 -82.87 9.56
C GLN A 8 -6.52 -83.84 8.93
N SER A 9 -5.27 -83.32 8.81
CA SER A 9 -4.06 -84.05 9.24
C SER A 9 -2.85 -83.15 9.10
N LYS A 10 -2.22 -82.81 10.03
CA LYS A 10 -1.09 -83.10 10.93
C LYS A 10 0.27 -83.33 10.25
N LEU A 11 1.29 -82.79 10.91
CA LEU A 11 2.73 -83.03 10.99
C LEU A 11 3.59 -82.35 9.91
N ALA A 12 4.80 -81.85 10.18
CA ALA A 12 5.61 -81.62 11.39
C ALA A 12 6.85 -80.81 10.96
N ARG A 13 7.31 -79.99 11.87
CA ARG A 13 8.70 -79.58 12.17
C ARG A 13 9.73 -79.49 11.06
N PHE A 14 10.40 -78.35 10.87
CA PHE A 14 11.83 -78.24 11.23
C PHE A 14 12.16 -76.70 11.45
N LEU A 15 12.83 -76.44 12.58
CA LEU A 15 13.53 -75.23 12.92
C LEU A 15 14.73 -75.01 12.02
N ILE A 16 14.94 -73.85 11.51
CA ILE A 16 16.28 -73.24 11.31
C ILE A 16 16.20 -71.77 11.77
N LEU A 17 16.95 -71.51 12.85
CA LEU A 17 17.28 -70.13 13.24
C LEU A 17 18.21 -69.48 12.18
N GLY A 18 17.82 -68.34 11.70
CA GLY A 18 18.68 -67.48 10.93
C GLY A 18 18.36 -66.01 11.36
N SER A 19 19.16 -65.56 12.31
CA SER A 19 19.15 -64.20 12.78
C SER A 19 19.72 -63.26 11.68
N ASN A 20 18.88 -62.52 11.03
CA ASN A 20 19.31 -61.29 10.27
C ASN A 20 18.61 -60.07 10.83
N THR A 21 19.27 -59.43 11.78
CA THR A 21 18.95 -58.06 12.22
C THR A 21 19.30 -57.08 11.13
N ALA A 22 18.36 -56.76 10.25
CA ALA A 22 18.45 -55.59 9.39
C ALA A 22 18.15 -54.35 10.24
N ALA A 23 19.19 -53.67 10.68
CA ALA A 23 19.07 -52.34 11.26
C ALA A 23 18.62 -51.36 10.16
N ALA A 24 17.33 -51.05 10.14
CA ALA A 24 16.80 -49.92 9.35
C ALA A 24 17.30 -48.64 10.01
N ALA A 25 18.38 -48.08 9.49
CA ALA A 25 18.83 -46.74 9.82
C ALA A 25 17.78 -45.75 9.28
N LEU A 26 16.89 -45.31 10.16
CA LEU A 26 15.97 -44.18 9.89
C LEU A 26 16.82 -42.92 9.81
N CYS A 27 17.26 -42.52 8.61
CA CYS A 27 17.80 -41.20 8.36
C CYS A 27 16.65 -40.18 8.55
N LEU A 28 16.44 -39.74 9.79
CA LEU A 28 15.78 -38.45 10.01
C LEU A 28 16.68 -37.37 9.41
N SER A 29 16.43 -36.99 8.17
CA SER A 29 16.91 -35.72 7.64
C SER A 29 16.21 -34.63 8.47
N MET A 30 16.89 -34.17 9.52
CA MET A 30 16.57 -32.88 10.13
C MET A 30 16.73 -31.86 9.02
N MET A 31 15.63 -31.49 8.38
CA MET A 31 15.57 -30.26 7.62
C MET A 31 15.86 -29.14 8.65
N ALA A 32 17.10 -28.67 8.66
CA ALA A 32 17.40 -27.42 9.34
C ALA A 32 16.38 -26.40 8.82
N PRO A 33 15.68 -25.69 9.70
CA PRO A 33 14.82 -24.62 9.24
C PRO A 33 15.72 -23.70 8.41
N THR A 34 15.44 -23.58 7.12
CA THR A 34 16.07 -22.53 6.31
C THR A 34 15.79 -21.24 7.03
N ALA A 35 16.85 -20.58 7.51
CA ALA A 35 16.72 -19.28 8.15
C ALA A 35 15.98 -18.39 7.16
N GLN A 36 14.69 -18.21 7.39
CA GLN A 36 13.83 -17.40 6.53
C GLN A 36 14.32 -15.99 6.77
N ALA A 37 14.90 -15.37 5.75
CA ALA A 37 15.34 -13.99 5.84
C ALA A 37 14.17 -13.17 6.37
N GLN A 38 14.41 -12.45 7.45
CA GLN A 38 13.40 -11.72 8.20
C GLN A 38 13.64 -10.24 7.97
N TYR A 39 12.75 -9.42 8.45
CA TYR A 39 12.77 -7.99 8.15
C TYR A 39 13.15 -7.19 9.39
N GLN A 40 13.78 -6.04 9.17
CA GLN A 40 14.08 -5.08 10.22
C GLN A 40 13.31 -3.79 9.95
N ARG A 41 12.44 -3.42 10.90
CA ARG A 41 11.77 -2.11 10.93
C ARG A 41 12.70 -1.08 11.56
N LYS A 42 12.69 0.13 10.98
CA LYS A 42 13.34 1.31 11.57
C LYS A 42 12.40 2.51 11.40
N ASP A 43 12.07 3.15 12.51
CA ASP A 43 11.35 4.41 12.54
C ASP A 43 12.33 5.56 12.30
N LEU A 44 12.00 6.48 11.39
CA LEU A 44 12.91 7.51 10.91
C LEU A 44 12.52 8.91 11.38
N VAL A 45 11.25 9.28 11.21
CA VAL A 45 10.69 10.59 11.55
C VAL A 45 9.35 10.43 12.24
N SER A 46 9.06 11.22 13.26
CA SER A 46 7.76 11.31 13.93
C SER A 46 7.53 12.69 14.51
N ASN A 47 6.27 13.13 14.65
CA ASN A 47 5.97 14.30 15.47
C ASN A 47 6.00 13.99 16.97
N GLN A 48 5.90 12.73 17.37
CA GLN A 48 5.97 12.29 18.76
C GLN A 48 7.41 12.21 19.23
N ALA A 49 7.72 12.95 20.30
CA ALA A 49 9.05 12.94 20.89
C ALA A 49 9.48 11.54 21.35
N GLY A 50 10.70 11.13 20.99
CA GLY A 50 11.28 9.85 21.39
C GLY A 50 10.82 8.62 20.60
N LEU A 51 9.86 8.74 19.67
CA LEU A 51 9.43 7.62 18.83
C LEU A 51 10.39 7.36 17.67
N ALA A 52 10.99 8.41 17.12
CA ALA A 52 11.95 8.32 16.03
C ALA A 52 13.14 9.28 16.27
N PRO A 53 14.28 9.07 15.59
CA PRO A 53 15.46 9.95 15.74
C PRO A 53 15.23 11.40 15.31
N VAL A 54 14.37 11.62 14.29
CA VAL A 54 14.04 12.95 13.79
C VAL A 54 12.62 13.30 14.22
N GLN A 55 12.44 14.50 14.78
CA GLN A 55 11.15 15.02 15.17
C GLN A 55 10.69 16.10 14.18
N ASP A 56 9.48 15.95 13.60
CA ASP A 56 8.83 16.95 12.75
C ASP A 56 7.38 17.16 13.18
N GLN A 57 7.06 18.36 13.68
CA GLN A 57 5.74 18.70 14.18
C GLN A 57 4.65 18.74 13.09
N HIS A 58 5.04 18.87 11.82
CA HIS A 58 4.08 18.85 10.71
C HIS A 58 3.64 17.44 10.32
N LEU A 59 4.45 16.41 10.62
CA LEU A 59 4.11 15.02 10.33
C LEU A 59 3.01 14.52 11.29
N VAL A 60 1.76 14.86 11.02
CA VAL A 60 0.59 14.39 11.79
C VAL A 60 -0.28 13.54 10.88
N ASN A 61 -0.53 12.30 11.28
CA ASN A 61 -1.26 11.32 10.49
C ASN A 61 -0.73 11.24 9.04
N GLY A 62 0.56 10.94 8.91
CA GLY A 62 1.19 10.78 7.59
C GLY A 62 0.49 9.68 6.80
N TRP A 63 -0.19 10.06 5.70
CA TRP A 63 -1.08 9.19 4.93
C TRP A 63 -0.41 8.74 3.63
N GLY A 64 -0.51 9.54 2.56
CA GLY A 64 0.10 9.25 1.26
C GLY A 64 1.62 9.38 1.28
N LEU A 65 2.29 8.62 0.42
CA LEU A 65 3.75 8.58 0.28
C LEU A 65 4.12 8.40 -1.17
N VAL A 66 4.97 9.27 -1.69
CA VAL A 66 5.52 9.11 -3.04
C VAL A 66 6.93 9.70 -3.17
N SER A 67 7.76 9.10 -4.00
CA SER A 67 8.97 9.71 -4.55
C SER A 67 9.02 9.52 -6.06
N LEU A 68 9.56 10.47 -6.79
CA LEU A 68 10.01 10.31 -8.16
C LEU A 68 11.47 9.79 -8.15
N PRO A 69 12.03 9.30 -9.27
CA PRO A 69 13.32 8.63 -9.29
C PRO A 69 14.47 9.39 -8.60
N THR A 70 14.44 10.72 -8.62
CA THR A 70 15.52 11.57 -8.07
C THR A 70 15.09 12.46 -6.91
N THR A 71 13.81 12.41 -6.49
CA THR A 71 13.29 13.27 -5.41
C THR A 71 13.33 12.57 -4.04
N PRO A 72 13.31 13.32 -2.94
CA PRO A 72 12.96 12.76 -1.64
C PRO A 72 11.52 12.24 -1.64
N PHE A 73 11.13 11.56 -0.57
CA PHE A 73 9.75 11.18 -0.31
C PHE A 73 8.92 12.41 0.06
N TRP A 74 7.73 12.49 -0.51
CA TRP A 74 6.67 13.42 -0.18
C TRP A 74 5.61 12.68 0.62
N VAL A 75 5.22 13.23 1.75
CA VAL A 75 4.21 12.67 2.65
C VAL A 75 3.00 13.59 2.69
N SER A 76 1.80 13.04 2.55
CA SER A 76 0.56 13.75 2.83
C SER A 76 0.28 13.73 4.33
N ASP A 77 0.42 14.86 5.01
CA ASP A 77 0.21 14.98 6.45
C ASP A 77 -1.24 15.40 6.71
N ASN A 78 -2.13 14.41 6.75
CA ASN A 78 -3.57 14.63 6.81
C ASN A 78 -4.01 15.47 8.01
N GLY A 79 -3.39 15.23 9.17
CA GLY A 79 -3.76 15.90 10.41
C GLY A 79 -3.25 17.35 10.54
N SER A 80 -2.30 17.77 9.70
CA SER A 80 -1.73 19.13 9.73
C SER A 80 -2.07 19.97 8.49
N GLY A 81 -2.55 19.35 7.41
CA GLY A 81 -2.88 20.03 6.16
C GLY A 81 -1.68 20.36 5.29
N PHE A 82 -0.54 19.69 5.50
CA PHE A 82 0.69 19.93 4.76
C PHE A 82 1.15 18.67 3.99
N SER A 83 2.17 18.87 3.18
CA SER A 83 3.04 17.80 2.71
C SER A 83 4.46 18.11 3.16
N THR A 84 5.10 17.16 3.85
CA THR A 84 6.48 17.21 4.29
C THR A 84 7.36 16.30 3.46
N LEU A 85 8.67 16.54 3.49
CA LEU A 85 9.62 15.83 2.64
C LEU A 85 10.75 15.22 3.46
N TYR A 86 11.05 13.95 3.19
CA TYR A 86 12.12 13.22 3.87
C TYR A 86 12.98 12.45 2.88
N THR A 87 14.29 12.43 3.14
CA THR A 87 15.19 11.52 2.41
C THR A 87 14.97 10.07 2.84
N GLY A 88 15.46 9.12 2.05
CA GLY A 88 15.47 7.70 2.43
C GLY A 88 16.25 7.37 3.71
N ALA A 89 17.10 8.28 4.18
CA ALA A 89 17.79 8.19 5.47
C ALA A 89 16.98 8.82 6.63
N GLY A 90 15.83 9.44 6.36
CA GLY A 90 15.01 10.14 7.34
C GLY A 90 15.41 11.59 7.59
N ALA A 91 16.32 12.17 6.80
CA ALA A 91 16.64 13.59 6.94
C ALA A 91 15.49 14.44 6.39
N GLN A 92 15.06 15.42 7.17
CA GLN A 92 14.04 16.38 6.78
C GLN A 92 14.58 17.32 5.70
N VAL A 93 13.80 17.53 4.63
CA VAL A 93 14.05 18.56 3.61
C VAL A 93 13.28 19.81 4.03
N PRO A 94 13.93 21.02 4.05
CA PRO A 94 13.32 22.25 4.60
C PRO A 94 12.29 22.85 3.62
N LEU A 95 11.38 22.04 3.09
CA LEU A 95 10.24 22.45 2.28
C LEU A 95 8.98 21.83 2.91
N VAL A 96 8.02 22.67 3.23
CA VAL A 96 6.69 22.26 3.67
C VAL A 96 5.69 22.91 2.72
N VAL A 97 4.82 22.09 2.12
CA VAL A 97 3.84 22.53 1.13
C VAL A 97 2.45 22.44 1.74
N ALA A 98 1.75 23.57 1.84
CA ALA A 98 0.36 23.61 2.28
C ALA A 98 -0.55 22.98 1.21
N VAL A 99 -1.45 22.11 1.63
CA VAL A 99 -2.54 21.57 0.79
C VAL A 99 -3.83 22.27 1.20
N PRO A 100 -4.44 23.09 0.32
CA PRO A 100 -5.60 23.88 0.70
C PRO A 100 -6.84 23.01 0.92
N PRO A 101 -7.74 23.40 1.85
CA PRO A 101 -9.06 22.78 2.00
C PRO A 101 -9.96 23.12 0.80
N ALA A 102 -11.08 22.39 0.66
CA ALA A 102 -12.08 22.72 -0.35
C ALA A 102 -12.58 24.17 -0.20
N PRO A 103 -12.89 24.87 -1.31
CA PRO A 103 -13.37 26.25 -1.26
C PRO A 103 -14.65 26.44 -0.44
N SER A 104 -15.46 25.39 -0.30
CA SER A 104 -16.67 25.37 0.51
C SER A 104 -16.43 25.15 2.01
N SER A 105 -15.20 24.84 2.42
CA SER A 105 -14.85 24.60 3.82
C SER A 105 -14.93 25.90 4.65
N PRO A 106 -15.27 25.82 5.94
CA PRO A 106 -15.26 26.98 6.83
C PRO A 106 -13.92 27.71 6.85
N ALA A 107 -13.94 29.01 7.05
CA ALA A 107 -12.71 29.80 7.17
C ALA A 107 -11.82 29.29 8.30
N GLY A 108 -10.53 29.10 8.01
CA GLY A 108 -9.55 28.54 8.95
C GLY A 108 -9.49 27.00 8.99
N SER A 109 -10.27 26.30 8.14
CA SER A 109 -10.11 24.86 7.95
C SER A 109 -8.71 24.55 7.41
N LEU A 110 -8.16 23.41 7.83
CA LEU A 110 -6.97 22.84 7.23
C LEU A 110 -7.38 22.00 6.02
N GLY A 111 -6.53 21.89 5.03
CA GLY A 111 -6.61 20.81 4.06
C GLY A 111 -6.43 19.45 4.75
N MET A 112 -6.99 18.42 4.19
CA MET A 112 -6.85 17.07 4.70
C MET A 112 -6.29 16.18 3.59
N PRO A 113 -5.00 16.34 3.20
CA PRO A 113 -4.41 15.56 2.13
C PRO A 113 -4.38 14.07 2.50
N THR A 114 -4.71 13.22 1.53
CA THR A 114 -4.76 11.77 1.67
C THR A 114 -3.77 11.10 0.73
N GLY A 115 -4.12 10.86 -0.53
CA GLY A 115 -3.18 10.36 -1.51
C GLY A 115 -2.23 11.44 -2.04
N VAL A 116 -1.11 11.02 -2.56
CA VAL A 116 -0.17 11.85 -3.30
C VAL A 116 0.50 11.04 -4.41
N VAL A 117 0.63 11.65 -5.59
CA VAL A 117 1.36 11.07 -6.72
C VAL A 117 2.38 12.03 -7.28
N GLY A 118 3.51 11.47 -7.77
CA GLY A 118 4.43 12.21 -8.63
C GLY A 118 3.94 12.16 -10.07
N ASN A 119 4.02 13.26 -10.78
CA ASN A 119 3.65 13.29 -12.18
C ASN A 119 4.64 12.50 -13.05
N ILE A 120 4.17 11.41 -13.62
CA ILE A 120 4.93 10.51 -14.51
C ILE A 120 4.55 10.65 -15.99
N SER A 121 3.73 11.66 -16.33
CA SER A 121 3.35 11.87 -17.72
C SER A 121 4.57 12.17 -18.59
N PRO A 122 4.71 11.52 -19.74
CA PRO A 122 5.77 11.82 -20.70
C PRO A 122 5.55 13.14 -21.46
N ASN A 123 4.34 13.70 -21.39
CA ASN A 123 3.99 14.93 -22.10
C ASN A 123 4.14 16.15 -21.16
N PRO A 124 5.00 17.14 -21.49
CA PRO A 124 5.29 18.27 -20.62
C PRO A 124 4.13 19.26 -20.45
N THR A 125 3.05 19.13 -21.20
CA THR A 125 1.85 19.96 -21.07
C THR A 125 0.76 19.33 -20.18
N ASP A 126 0.93 18.05 -19.84
CA ASP A 126 -0.03 17.34 -19.01
C ASP A 126 0.02 17.84 -17.56
N PHE A 127 -1.14 17.87 -16.91
CA PHE A 127 -1.30 18.31 -15.53
C PHE A 127 -0.72 19.70 -15.28
N THR A 128 -0.97 20.63 -16.18
CA THR A 128 -0.54 22.02 -16.03
C THR A 128 -1.34 22.70 -14.93
N VAL A 129 -0.64 23.31 -13.98
CA VAL A 129 -1.19 24.12 -12.91
C VAL A 129 -0.89 25.60 -13.15
N SER A 130 -1.84 26.48 -12.82
CA SER A 130 -1.70 27.92 -13.00
C SER A 130 -2.07 28.67 -11.72
N GLY A 131 -1.32 29.69 -11.39
CA GLY A 131 -1.54 30.54 -10.24
C GLY A 131 -0.53 31.70 -10.18
N ASN A 132 -0.85 32.80 -9.51
CA ASN A 132 0.04 33.95 -9.33
C ASN A 132 0.61 34.50 -10.65
N GLY A 133 -0.16 34.42 -11.75
CA GLY A 133 0.28 34.87 -13.09
C GLY A 133 1.32 33.96 -13.75
N LYS A 134 1.55 32.75 -13.22
CA LYS A 134 2.47 31.77 -13.73
C LYS A 134 1.74 30.46 -14.05
N SER A 135 2.36 29.63 -14.88
CA SER A 135 1.85 28.31 -15.23
C SER A 135 3.03 27.34 -15.39
N GLY A 136 2.79 26.07 -15.10
CA GLY A 136 3.81 25.03 -15.24
C GLY A 136 3.23 23.63 -15.01
N GLN A 137 3.92 22.61 -15.49
CA GLN A 137 3.51 21.22 -15.24
C GLN A 137 3.63 20.90 -13.76
N ALA A 138 2.59 20.29 -13.16
CA ALA A 138 2.64 19.79 -11.80
C ALA A 138 3.74 18.74 -11.64
N LEU A 139 4.51 18.80 -10.56
CA LEU A 139 5.45 17.77 -10.17
C LEU A 139 4.81 16.76 -9.21
N PHE A 140 3.98 17.24 -8.29
CA PHE A 140 3.22 16.42 -7.34
C PHE A 140 1.77 16.82 -7.32
N ILE A 141 0.88 15.85 -7.13
CA ILE A 141 -0.57 16.03 -7.15
C ILE A 141 -1.14 15.32 -5.94
N PHE A 142 -2.02 16.00 -5.23
CA PHE A 142 -2.63 15.53 -3.98
C PHE A 142 -4.15 15.43 -4.16
N ASP A 143 -4.76 14.45 -3.53
CA ASP A 143 -6.19 14.47 -3.26
C ASP A 143 -6.45 14.73 -1.76
N THR A 144 -7.70 15.01 -1.42
CA THR A 144 -8.07 15.41 -0.07
C THR A 144 -9.36 14.73 0.39
N PHE A 145 -9.49 14.57 1.69
CA PHE A 145 -10.66 14.01 2.35
C PHE A 145 -11.93 14.88 2.15
N ASP A 146 -11.79 16.13 1.79
CA ASP A 146 -12.91 17.03 1.45
C ASP A 146 -13.23 17.10 -0.06
N GLY A 147 -12.70 16.17 -0.83
CA GLY A 147 -13.09 15.91 -2.23
C GLY A 147 -12.46 16.86 -3.25
N THR A 148 -11.26 17.38 -2.98
CA THR A 148 -10.50 18.16 -3.96
C THR A 148 -9.29 17.41 -4.50
N ILE A 149 -8.78 17.83 -5.67
CA ILE A 149 -7.45 17.50 -6.16
C ILE A 149 -6.69 18.81 -6.33
N SER A 150 -5.47 18.86 -5.80
CA SER A 150 -4.59 20.01 -5.93
C SER A 150 -3.22 19.61 -6.48
N ALA A 151 -2.57 20.52 -7.20
CA ALA A 151 -1.34 20.23 -7.89
C ALA A 151 -0.25 21.26 -7.51
N TRP A 152 1.00 20.77 -7.42
CA TRP A 152 2.12 21.61 -7.01
C TRP A 152 3.18 21.73 -8.09
N ASN A 153 3.62 22.98 -8.30
CA ASN A 153 4.79 23.34 -9.08
C ASN A 153 5.54 24.46 -8.37
N PRO A 154 6.87 24.34 -8.15
CA PRO A 154 7.65 25.31 -7.37
C PRO A 154 7.67 26.72 -7.97
N ASN A 155 7.51 26.86 -9.30
CA ASN A 155 7.51 28.15 -9.97
C ASN A 155 6.14 28.83 -9.93
N VAL A 156 5.06 28.10 -9.68
CA VAL A 156 3.69 28.61 -9.61
C VAL A 156 3.33 29.02 -8.19
N ALA A 157 3.50 28.10 -7.24
CA ALA A 157 3.24 28.32 -5.83
C ALA A 157 4.25 27.50 -4.99
N PRO A 158 5.39 28.07 -4.55
CA PRO A 158 6.49 27.31 -3.99
C PRO A 158 6.18 26.58 -2.68
N THR A 159 5.26 27.10 -1.87
CA THR A 159 4.92 26.57 -0.54
C THR A 159 3.45 26.15 -0.39
N SER A 160 2.70 26.09 -1.49
CA SER A 160 1.30 25.66 -1.48
C SER A 160 0.96 24.96 -2.79
N SER A 161 0.13 23.92 -2.74
CA SER A 161 -0.51 23.39 -3.94
C SER A 161 -1.69 24.29 -4.37
N VAL A 162 -2.14 24.13 -5.60
CA VAL A 162 -3.26 24.88 -6.19
C VAL A 162 -4.37 23.89 -6.52
N ILE A 163 -5.59 24.15 -6.07
CA ILE A 163 -6.75 23.30 -6.38
C ILE A 163 -7.00 23.34 -7.89
N THR A 164 -7.08 22.16 -8.49
CA THR A 164 -7.35 21.94 -9.91
C THR A 164 -8.70 21.25 -10.14
N VAL A 165 -9.18 20.51 -9.14
CA VAL A 165 -10.48 19.84 -9.15
C VAL A 165 -11.18 20.07 -7.82
N ASP A 166 -12.46 20.44 -7.87
CA ASP A 166 -13.33 20.50 -6.69
C ASP A 166 -14.58 19.65 -6.95
N ARG A 167 -14.69 18.54 -6.21
CA ARG A 167 -15.82 17.63 -6.22
C ARG A 167 -16.54 17.58 -4.86
N SER A 168 -16.21 18.53 -3.95
CA SER A 168 -16.85 18.62 -2.64
C SER A 168 -18.36 18.78 -2.74
N GLY A 169 -18.82 19.55 -3.74
CA GLY A 169 -20.25 19.79 -4.00
C GLY A 169 -21.05 18.54 -4.40
N VAL A 170 -20.40 17.45 -4.81
CA VAL A 170 -21.06 16.15 -5.10
C VAL A 170 -20.79 15.12 -4.00
N GLY A 171 -20.22 15.56 -2.89
CA GLY A 171 -19.96 14.72 -1.72
C GLY A 171 -18.80 13.75 -1.88
N ALA A 172 -17.84 14.02 -2.76
CA ALA A 172 -16.66 13.17 -2.89
C ALA A 172 -15.82 13.24 -1.60
N ILE A 173 -15.27 12.10 -1.20
CA ILE A 173 -14.32 11.94 -0.09
C ILE A 173 -13.15 11.13 -0.65
N TYR A 174 -12.11 11.81 -1.09
CA TYR A 174 -10.98 11.11 -1.68
C TYR A 174 -10.02 10.62 -0.60
N THR A 175 -9.71 9.33 -0.64
CA THR A 175 -8.87 8.66 0.35
C THR A 175 -7.60 8.08 -0.24
N GLY A 176 -7.41 8.18 -1.54
CA GLY A 176 -6.21 7.73 -2.23
C GLY A 176 -6.19 8.15 -3.69
N LEU A 177 -5.00 8.43 -4.21
CA LEU A 177 -4.76 8.91 -5.57
C LEU A 177 -3.74 8.02 -6.27
N ALA A 178 -4.03 7.65 -7.52
CA ALA A 178 -3.09 6.99 -8.41
C ALA A 178 -2.95 7.76 -9.72
N ILE A 179 -1.81 7.60 -10.39
CA ILE A 179 -1.54 8.09 -11.74
C ILE A 179 -1.07 6.95 -12.61
N ALA A 180 -1.61 6.81 -13.81
CA ALA A 180 -1.13 5.85 -14.78
C ALA A 180 -1.09 6.42 -16.19
N VAL A 181 -0.21 5.87 -17.01
CA VAL A 181 -0.08 6.17 -18.43
C VAL A 181 -0.55 4.94 -19.20
N ASN A 182 -1.53 5.11 -20.09
CA ASN A 182 -2.05 4.04 -20.91
C ASN A 182 -1.10 3.69 -22.07
N GLU A 183 -1.43 2.67 -22.86
CA GLU A 183 -0.65 2.23 -24.02
C GLU A 183 -0.51 3.35 -25.08
N SER A 184 -1.49 4.22 -25.20
CA SER A 184 -1.48 5.39 -26.09
C SER A 184 -0.68 6.58 -25.57
N LYS A 185 0.04 6.41 -24.45
CA LYS A 185 0.83 7.45 -23.76
C LYS A 185 0.01 8.60 -23.19
N GLN A 186 -1.27 8.39 -22.94
CA GLN A 186 -2.12 9.35 -22.25
C GLN A 186 -2.07 9.08 -20.73
N ALA A 187 -1.90 10.12 -19.95
CA ALA A 187 -1.85 10.04 -18.49
C ALA A 187 -3.23 10.36 -17.88
N PHE A 188 -3.59 9.60 -16.85
CA PHE A 188 -4.84 9.77 -16.11
C PHE A 188 -4.59 9.71 -14.61
N LEU A 189 -5.42 10.45 -13.86
CA LEU A 189 -5.53 10.34 -12.41
C LEU A 189 -6.75 9.47 -12.06
N TYR A 190 -6.63 8.75 -10.96
CA TYR A 190 -7.67 7.91 -10.40
C TYR A 190 -7.77 8.18 -8.91
N ALA A 191 -8.91 8.70 -8.45
CA ALA A 191 -9.15 9.04 -7.07
C ALA A 191 -10.15 8.05 -6.43
N ALA A 192 -9.77 7.39 -5.35
CA ALA A 192 -10.63 6.50 -4.59
C ALA A 192 -11.62 7.33 -3.75
N ASP A 193 -12.90 7.28 -4.09
CA ASP A 193 -13.98 8.00 -3.40
C ASP A 193 -14.66 7.09 -2.36
N ASP A 194 -14.28 7.25 -1.09
CA ASP A 194 -14.88 6.58 0.07
C ASP A 194 -16.23 7.22 0.49
N GLY A 195 -16.61 8.31 -0.17
CA GLY A 195 -17.85 9.02 0.07
C GLY A 195 -19.11 8.24 -0.31
N PRO A 196 -20.30 8.87 -0.29
CA PRO A 196 -21.56 8.21 -0.63
C PRO A 196 -21.58 7.54 -2.00
N ASN A 197 -20.74 7.99 -2.92
CA ASN A 197 -20.67 7.49 -4.29
C ASN A 197 -19.96 6.13 -4.41
N ARG A 198 -18.98 5.82 -3.55
CA ARG A 198 -18.26 4.54 -3.46
C ARG A 198 -17.72 4.04 -4.79
N ARG A 199 -16.85 4.82 -5.39
CA ARG A 199 -16.34 4.57 -6.73
C ARG A 199 -14.94 5.13 -6.91
N VAL A 200 -14.31 4.85 -8.02
CA VAL A 200 -13.09 5.53 -8.44
C VAL A 200 -13.47 6.59 -9.47
N ASP A 201 -13.11 7.84 -9.23
CA ASP A 201 -13.24 8.94 -10.17
C ASP A 201 -11.97 9.05 -11.02
N MET A 202 -12.12 9.13 -12.35
CA MET A 202 -11.03 9.22 -13.32
C MET A 202 -10.99 10.62 -13.95
N PHE A 203 -9.79 11.19 -14.03
CA PHE A 203 -9.54 12.52 -14.61
C PHE A 203 -8.46 12.42 -15.68
N ASP A 204 -8.60 13.22 -16.75
CA ASP A 204 -7.60 13.35 -17.80
C ASP A 204 -6.44 14.27 -17.40
N SER A 205 -5.46 14.40 -18.27
CA SER A 205 -4.27 15.22 -18.06
C SER A 205 -4.54 16.74 -18.05
N SER A 206 -5.76 17.16 -18.30
CA SER A 206 -6.25 18.54 -18.12
C SER A 206 -7.00 18.72 -16.80
N PHE A 207 -6.99 17.72 -15.91
CA PHE A 207 -7.79 17.63 -14.69
C PHE A 207 -9.31 17.59 -14.92
N SER A 208 -9.75 17.30 -16.15
CA SER A 208 -11.17 17.16 -16.47
C SER A 208 -11.68 15.79 -16.07
N PHE A 209 -12.86 15.75 -15.43
CA PHE A 209 -13.52 14.51 -15.08
C PHE A 209 -13.89 13.72 -16.33
N VAL A 210 -13.46 12.47 -16.42
CA VAL A 210 -13.74 11.59 -17.57
C VAL A 210 -14.93 10.70 -17.27
N LYS A 211 -14.85 9.92 -16.21
CA LYS A 211 -15.88 8.96 -15.79
C LYS A 211 -15.62 8.46 -14.39
N SER A 212 -16.54 7.69 -13.87
CA SER A 212 -16.32 6.88 -12.67
C SER A 212 -16.46 5.40 -12.99
N PHE A 213 -15.83 4.56 -12.19
CA PHE A 213 -16.00 3.11 -12.25
C PHE A 213 -15.93 2.52 -10.84
N ASN A 214 -16.49 1.33 -10.69
CA ASN A 214 -16.43 0.51 -9.48
C ASN A 214 -16.63 -0.95 -9.88
N ASP A 215 -16.44 -1.84 -8.93
CA ASP A 215 -16.89 -3.23 -9.06
C ASP A 215 -18.30 -3.38 -8.48
N PRO A 216 -19.30 -3.77 -9.31
CA PRO A 216 -20.67 -3.94 -8.85
C PRO A 216 -20.86 -5.15 -7.92
N GLU A 217 -19.90 -6.07 -7.85
CA GLU A 217 -19.96 -7.26 -6.99
C GLU A 217 -19.48 -6.98 -5.57
N ILE A 218 -18.78 -5.85 -5.33
CA ILE A 218 -18.38 -5.44 -3.99
C ILE A 218 -19.62 -5.11 -3.14
N PRO A 219 -19.74 -5.68 -1.92
CA PRO A 219 -20.88 -5.41 -1.06
C PRO A 219 -21.06 -3.92 -0.76
N GLN A 220 -22.31 -3.46 -0.66
CA GLN A 220 -22.67 -2.04 -0.50
C GLN A 220 -22.15 -1.38 0.78
N ASP A 221 -21.65 -2.14 1.74
CA ASP A 221 -21.01 -1.62 2.94
C ASP A 221 -19.49 -1.50 2.82
N PHE A 222 -18.95 -1.65 1.62
CA PHE A 222 -17.55 -1.37 1.29
C PHE A 222 -17.43 -0.18 0.35
N ALA A 223 -16.30 0.52 0.45
CA ALA A 223 -15.94 1.62 -0.42
C ALA A 223 -14.47 1.52 -0.83
N PRO A 224 -14.08 2.07 -2.00
CA PRO A 224 -12.67 2.25 -2.37
C PRO A 224 -11.95 3.05 -1.29
N TYR A 225 -10.75 2.62 -0.91
CA TYR A 225 -10.02 3.23 0.19
C TYR A 225 -8.59 3.62 -0.20
N GLY A 226 -7.77 2.67 -0.62
CA GLY A 226 -6.46 2.93 -1.22
C GLY A 226 -6.45 2.60 -2.70
N ILE A 227 -5.52 3.20 -3.42
CA ILE A 227 -5.39 2.98 -4.86
C ILE A 227 -3.93 3.14 -5.29
N GLN A 228 -3.45 2.25 -6.15
CA GLN A 228 -2.08 2.29 -6.67
C GLN A 228 -1.99 1.81 -8.11
N ALA A 229 -1.22 2.51 -8.93
CA ALA A 229 -0.87 2.02 -10.26
C ALA A 229 0.36 1.11 -10.20
N ILE A 230 0.23 -0.12 -10.67
CA ILE A 230 1.32 -1.12 -10.71
C ILE A 230 1.30 -1.82 -12.05
N ASN A 231 2.40 -1.76 -12.78
CA ASN A 231 2.57 -2.41 -14.09
C ASN A 231 1.44 -2.11 -15.09
N GLY A 232 0.97 -0.85 -15.14
CA GLY A 232 -0.10 -0.43 -16.06
C GLY A 232 -1.49 -0.89 -15.65
N GLN A 233 -1.66 -1.36 -14.44
CA GLN A 233 -2.96 -1.73 -13.84
C GLN A 233 -3.23 -0.87 -12.61
N ILE A 234 -4.52 -0.67 -12.31
CA ILE A 234 -5.01 0.11 -11.17
C ILE A 234 -5.50 -0.87 -10.11
N TRP A 235 -4.76 -0.92 -9.00
CA TRP A 235 -5.07 -1.73 -7.84
C TRP A 235 -5.88 -0.90 -6.86
N VAL A 236 -7.09 -1.33 -6.54
CA VAL A 236 -8.02 -0.63 -5.64
C VAL A 236 -8.25 -1.51 -4.42
N THR A 237 -8.01 -0.97 -3.24
CA THR A 237 -8.37 -1.62 -1.98
C THR A 237 -9.72 -1.10 -1.50
N TYR A 238 -10.49 -1.95 -0.83
CA TYR A 238 -11.80 -1.61 -0.29
C TYR A 238 -11.85 -1.86 1.20
N THR A 239 -12.44 -0.93 1.94
CA THR A 239 -12.67 -1.06 3.38
C THR A 239 -14.16 -1.09 3.70
N SER A 240 -14.51 -1.75 4.83
CA SER A 240 -15.89 -1.75 5.31
C SER A 240 -16.23 -0.45 6.02
N LEU A 241 -17.35 0.15 5.64
CA LEU A 241 -17.91 1.35 6.29
C LEU A 241 -18.54 1.07 7.66
N LYS A 242 -18.72 -0.20 8.02
CA LYS A 242 -19.33 -0.61 9.29
C LYS A 242 -18.33 -1.08 10.32
N LYS A 243 -17.33 -1.84 9.91
CA LYS A 243 -16.28 -2.39 10.78
C LYS A 243 -15.03 -2.70 9.98
N ALA A 244 -13.88 -2.25 10.42
CA ALA A 244 -12.57 -2.54 9.87
C ALA A 244 -12.13 -4.01 10.03
N GLN A 245 -12.96 -4.99 9.64
CA GLN A 245 -12.70 -6.42 9.88
C GLN A 245 -12.54 -7.25 8.61
N SER A 246 -12.68 -6.63 7.46
CA SER A 246 -12.46 -7.28 6.17
C SER A 246 -12.09 -6.24 5.13
N GLY A 247 -11.55 -6.68 4.02
CA GLY A 247 -11.16 -5.86 2.89
C GLY A 247 -11.10 -6.69 1.62
N PHE A 248 -11.14 -6.00 0.50
CA PHE A 248 -11.01 -6.58 -0.83
C PHE A 248 -9.94 -5.84 -1.60
N VAL A 249 -9.42 -6.45 -2.64
CA VAL A 249 -8.55 -5.81 -3.62
C VAL A 249 -8.98 -6.22 -5.00
N ASP A 250 -9.29 -5.24 -5.83
CA ASP A 250 -9.59 -5.44 -7.24
C ASP A 250 -8.55 -4.78 -8.11
N VAL A 251 -8.39 -5.31 -9.29
CA VAL A 251 -7.47 -4.82 -10.29
C VAL A 251 -8.25 -4.42 -11.54
N PHE A 252 -8.06 -3.17 -11.96
CA PHE A 252 -8.65 -2.61 -13.16
C PHE A 252 -7.56 -2.30 -14.20
N ASP A 253 -7.94 -2.25 -15.47
CA ASP A 253 -7.09 -1.65 -16.49
C ASP A 253 -7.11 -0.11 -16.41
N THR A 254 -6.28 0.56 -17.20
CA THR A 254 -6.24 2.03 -17.26
C THR A 254 -7.50 2.66 -17.85
N ALA A 255 -8.37 1.88 -18.45
CA ALA A 255 -9.69 2.34 -18.87
C ALA A 255 -10.77 2.14 -17.80
N GLY A 256 -10.44 1.58 -16.63
CA GLY A 256 -11.37 1.31 -15.53
C GLY A 256 -12.26 0.09 -15.75
N ASN A 257 -11.85 -0.85 -16.60
CA ASN A 257 -12.51 -2.14 -16.71
C ASN A 257 -11.93 -3.10 -15.68
N LEU A 258 -12.78 -3.85 -14.99
CA LEU A 258 -12.34 -4.86 -14.03
C LEU A 258 -11.57 -5.96 -14.75
N VAL A 259 -10.34 -6.23 -14.28
CA VAL A 259 -9.47 -7.30 -14.78
C VAL A 259 -9.60 -8.54 -13.90
N LYS A 260 -9.58 -8.37 -12.58
CA LYS A 260 -9.70 -9.48 -11.63
C LYS A 260 -10.02 -8.99 -10.20
N HIS A 261 -10.67 -9.86 -9.45
CA HIS A 261 -10.65 -9.82 -7.99
C HIS A 261 -9.34 -10.47 -7.52
N ASP A 262 -8.46 -9.75 -6.81
CA ASP A 262 -7.13 -10.28 -6.48
C ASP A 262 -7.09 -10.92 -5.09
N ALA A 263 -7.47 -10.20 -4.06
CA ALA A 263 -7.49 -10.70 -2.70
C ALA A 263 -8.86 -10.46 -2.06
N VAL A 264 -9.47 -11.52 -1.61
CA VAL A 264 -10.83 -11.50 -1.04
C VAL A 264 -10.78 -12.07 0.36
N ASN A 265 -11.11 -11.26 1.36
CA ASN A 265 -11.18 -11.67 2.77
C ASN A 265 -9.81 -12.09 3.38
N GLY A 266 -9.84 -12.88 4.44
CA GLY A 266 -8.63 -13.38 5.10
C GLY A 266 -7.93 -12.31 5.94
N PRO A 267 -6.63 -12.02 5.71
CA PRO A 267 -5.86 -11.12 6.56
C PRO A 267 -6.06 -9.62 6.25
N LEU A 268 -6.94 -9.26 5.33
CA LEU A 268 -7.18 -7.86 4.97
C LEU A 268 -8.16 -7.19 5.93
N HIS A 269 -7.68 -6.15 6.61
CA HIS A 269 -8.45 -5.33 7.55
C HIS A 269 -8.18 -3.86 7.29
N SER A 270 -9.13 -3.14 6.70
CA SER A 270 -8.93 -1.78 6.19
C SER A 270 -7.65 -1.65 5.35
N PRO A 271 -7.52 -2.42 4.27
CA PRO A 271 -6.32 -2.38 3.43
C PRO A 271 -6.21 -1.02 2.75
N TRP A 272 -4.97 -0.44 2.72
CA TRP A 272 -4.76 0.84 2.06
C TRP A 272 -3.59 0.84 1.07
N GLY A 273 -2.35 0.77 1.54
CA GLY A 273 -1.16 0.83 0.70
C GLY A 273 -0.92 -0.47 -0.07
N VAL A 274 -0.56 -0.36 -1.34
CA VAL A 274 -0.22 -1.51 -2.19
C VAL A 274 1.14 -1.28 -2.84
N ALA A 275 2.03 -2.26 -2.80
CA ALA A 275 3.33 -2.20 -3.46
C ALA A 275 3.74 -3.56 -4.03
N LEU A 276 4.39 -3.56 -5.18
CA LEU A 276 5.04 -4.76 -5.72
C LEU A 276 6.46 -4.87 -5.17
N ALA A 277 6.76 -5.94 -4.46
CA ALA A 277 8.09 -6.19 -3.92
C ALA A 277 9.08 -6.53 -5.06
N PRO A 278 10.30 -5.96 -5.03
CA PRO A 278 11.33 -6.30 -6.00
C PRO A 278 11.86 -7.74 -5.78
N ALA A 279 12.57 -8.27 -6.77
CA ALA A 279 13.09 -9.64 -6.76
C ALA A 279 14.13 -9.92 -5.66
N ASN A 280 14.65 -8.90 -5.00
CA ASN A 280 15.64 -8.98 -3.92
C ASN A 280 15.10 -8.48 -2.57
N PHE A 281 13.81 -8.69 -2.30
CA PHE A 281 13.16 -8.36 -1.03
C PHE A 281 12.97 -9.61 -0.15
N GLY A 282 13.93 -10.50 -0.09
CA GLY A 282 13.92 -11.69 0.76
C GLY A 282 12.75 -12.65 0.48
N PRO A 283 12.11 -13.24 1.50
CA PRO A 283 11.04 -14.24 1.33
C PRO A 283 9.83 -13.73 0.56
N MET A 284 9.54 -12.43 0.63
CA MET A 284 8.39 -11.81 -0.04
C MET A 284 8.77 -11.11 -1.35
N SER A 285 9.89 -11.52 -1.97
CA SER A 285 10.28 -11.06 -3.30
C SER A 285 9.19 -11.33 -4.32
N ASN A 286 8.94 -10.36 -5.21
CA ASN A 286 7.91 -10.40 -6.26
C ASN A 286 6.47 -10.55 -5.76
N ALA A 287 6.20 -10.43 -4.45
CA ALA A 287 4.86 -10.44 -3.88
C ALA A 287 4.19 -9.05 -4.02
N ILE A 288 2.87 -9.03 -4.08
CA ILE A 288 2.10 -7.82 -3.78
C ILE A 288 2.03 -7.68 -2.26
N LEU A 289 2.47 -6.53 -1.78
CA LEU A 289 2.39 -6.15 -0.37
C LEU A 289 1.19 -5.23 -0.16
N ILE A 290 0.41 -5.49 0.88
CA ILE A 290 -0.78 -4.70 1.22
C ILE A 290 -0.73 -4.35 2.71
N SER A 291 -0.81 -3.06 3.04
CA SER A 291 -0.86 -2.58 4.42
C SER A 291 -2.29 -2.60 4.96
N ASN A 292 -2.46 -2.97 6.21
CA ASN A 292 -3.72 -2.87 6.94
C ASN A 292 -3.71 -1.66 7.87
N ASN A 293 -4.60 -0.71 7.63
CA ASN A 293 -4.76 0.48 8.47
C ASN A 293 -5.60 0.16 9.71
N THR A 294 -4.94 -0.39 10.72
CA THR A 294 -5.53 -0.76 12.01
C THR A 294 -4.56 -0.48 13.15
N PRO A 295 -4.99 -0.42 14.43
CA PRO A 295 -4.10 -0.17 15.58
C PRO A 295 -2.94 -1.17 15.73
N LYS A 296 -3.02 -2.33 15.11
CA LYS A 296 -1.93 -3.31 15.00
C LYS A 296 -1.72 -3.67 13.55
N GLY A 297 -1.60 -2.63 12.72
CA GLY A 297 -1.49 -2.77 11.28
C GLY A 297 -0.32 -3.66 10.89
N GLN A 298 -0.55 -4.47 9.88
CA GLN A 298 0.43 -5.40 9.33
C GLN A 298 0.59 -5.14 7.84
N ILE A 299 1.71 -5.55 7.30
CA ILE A 299 1.93 -5.59 5.86
C ILE A 299 1.87 -7.05 5.43
N ASN A 300 0.87 -7.38 4.64
CA ASN A 300 0.54 -8.72 4.18
C ASN A 300 1.03 -8.92 2.74
N ALA A 301 1.59 -10.08 2.46
CA ALA A 301 2.10 -10.42 1.14
C ALA A 301 1.17 -11.41 0.43
N PHE A 302 0.97 -11.20 -0.86
CA PHE A 302 0.11 -12.01 -1.71
C PHE A 302 0.84 -12.36 -3.02
N ASN A 303 0.52 -13.51 -3.57
CA ASN A 303 0.99 -13.90 -4.89
C ASN A 303 0.29 -13.03 -5.95
N PRO A 304 1.02 -12.26 -6.78
CA PRO A 304 0.41 -11.33 -7.73
C PRO A 304 -0.40 -11.98 -8.85
N LYS A 305 -0.24 -13.30 -9.05
CA LYS A 305 -0.95 -14.05 -10.10
C LYS A 305 -2.19 -14.74 -9.58
N THR A 306 -2.13 -15.29 -8.37
CA THR A 306 -3.19 -16.14 -7.81
C THR A 306 -4.01 -15.45 -6.72
N GLY A 307 -3.53 -14.32 -6.16
CA GLY A 307 -4.13 -13.67 -4.98
C GLY A 307 -3.92 -14.47 -3.68
N GLU A 308 -3.12 -15.55 -3.71
CA GLU A 308 -2.87 -16.39 -2.54
C GLU A 308 -2.09 -15.61 -1.46
N TYR A 309 -2.54 -15.70 -0.21
CA TYR A 309 -1.85 -15.12 0.93
C TYR A 309 -0.56 -15.88 1.25
N LEU A 310 0.57 -15.17 1.24
CA LEU A 310 1.90 -15.72 1.50
C LEU A 310 2.36 -15.54 2.96
N GLY A 311 1.72 -14.64 3.71
CA GLY A 311 2.08 -14.33 5.09
C GLY A 311 2.26 -12.82 5.32
N ALA A 312 2.36 -12.41 6.59
CA ALA A 312 2.73 -11.06 6.98
C ALA A 312 4.24 -10.91 7.09
N LEU A 313 4.77 -9.69 6.93
CA LEU A 313 6.17 -9.39 7.19
C LEU A 313 6.50 -9.68 8.66
N ARG A 314 7.62 -10.38 8.92
CA ARG A 314 8.06 -10.78 10.26
C ARG A 314 9.44 -10.20 10.57
N ASP A 315 9.66 -9.87 11.84
CA ASP A 315 10.95 -9.40 12.35
C ASP A 315 11.99 -10.53 12.46
N LEU A 316 13.20 -10.19 12.89
CA LEU A 316 14.32 -11.13 13.06
C LEU A 316 14.05 -12.24 14.09
N ASN A 317 13.04 -12.11 14.93
CA ASN A 317 12.61 -13.10 15.92
C ASN A 317 11.40 -13.91 15.42
N GLY A 318 10.95 -13.71 14.18
CA GLY A 318 9.78 -14.37 13.63
C GLY A 318 8.45 -13.77 14.08
N LYS A 319 8.45 -12.68 14.84
CA LYS A 319 7.24 -11.97 15.24
C LYS A 319 6.74 -11.10 14.09
N THR A 320 5.44 -11.07 13.85
CA THR A 320 4.83 -10.18 12.86
C THR A 320 5.16 -8.72 13.19
N ILE A 321 5.61 -7.97 12.19
CA ILE A 321 5.84 -6.53 12.30
C ILE A 321 4.48 -5.84 12.39
N GLU A 322 4.22 -5.18 13.51
CA GLU A 322 3.01 -4.38 13.75
C GLU A 322 3.36 -2.90 13.67
N ILE A 323 2.59 -2.12 12.91
CA ILE A 323 2.73 -0.66 12.74
C ILE A 323 1.36 -0.05 12.98
N ASP A 324 1.23 0.75 14.03
CA ASP A 324 -0.04 1.36 14.42
C ASP A 324 -0.57 2.27 13.31
N ASN A 325 -1.73 1.91 12.75
CA ASN A 325 -2.42 2.59 11.65
C ASN A 325 -1.49 2.89 10.46
N VAL A 326 -0.82 1.84 9.94
CA VAL A 326 0.01 1.95 8.73
C VAL A 326 -0.83 2.32 7.52
N TRP A 327 -0.36 3.34 6.75
CA TRP A 327 -0.99 3.84 5.55
C TRP A 327 -0.23 3.39 4.29
N ALA A 328 0.50 4.31 3.67
CA ALA A 328 1.24 4.05 2.44
C ALA A 328 2.45 3.15 2.65
N ILE A 329 2.77 2.42 1.60
CA ILE A 329 4.01 1.67 1.47
C ILE A 329 4.58 1.89 0.06
N GLN A 330 5.89 2.20 -0.04
CA GLN A 330 6.58 2.37 -1.31
C GLN A 330 8.03 1.93 -1.20
N PHE A 331 8.55 1.29 -2.23
CA PHE A 331 9.98 1.00 -2.31
C PHE A 331 10.78 2.25 -2.72
N GLY A 332 12.02 2.33 -2.24
CA GLY A 332 12.98 3.30 -2.72
C GLY A 332 13.22 3.17 -4.23
N GLN A 333 13.77 4.20 -4.86
CA GLN A 333 13.98 4.22 -6.31
C GLN A 333 15.46 4.23 -6.71
N GLY A 334 16.36 3.96 -5.76
CA GLY A 334 17.80 3.79 -6.01
C GLY A 334 18.62 5.07 -5.93
N ALA A 335 18.00 6.23 -5.73
CA ALA A 335 18.72 7.48 -5.54
C ALA A 335 19.08 7.72 -4.06
N ALA A 336 20.13 8.53 -3.82
CA ALA A 336 20.49 8.95 -2.47
C ALA A 336 19.33 9.68 -1.74
N ALA A 337 18.45 10.33 -2.50
CA ALA A 337 17.30 11.05 -1.96
C ALA A 337 16.19 10.12 -1.44
N ASN A 338 16.04 8.91 -2.00
CA ASN A 338 14.90 8.03 -1.70
C ASN A 338 15.28 6.58 -1.36
N GLY A 339 16.57 6.27 -1.28
CA GLY A 339 17.08 4.99 -0.80
C GLY A 339 17.04 3.84 -1.81
N PRO A 340 17.57 2.68 -1.42
CA PRO A 340 17.67 1.49 -2.25
C PRO A 340 16.31 0.96 -2.74
N THR A 341 16.32 0.33 -3.92
CA THR A 341 15.10 -0.24 -4.54
C THR A 341 14.52 -1.44 -3.79
N ASN A 342 15.27 -2.05 -2.88
CA ASN A 342 14.82 -3.14 -2.02
C ASN A 342 14.56 -2.72 -0.57
N GLN A 343 14.45 -1.43 -0.31
CA GLN A 343 14.07 -0.86 0.97
C GLN A 343 12.63 -0.37 0.89
N LEU A 344 11.74 -0.93 1.71
CA LEU A 344 10.34 -0.53 1.79
C LEU A 344 10.21 0.62 2.77
N PHE A 345 9.56 1.70 2.37
CA PHE A 345 9.21 2.84 3.23
C PHE A 345 7.72 2.81 3.53
N PHE A 346 7.35 3.35 4.68
CA PHE A 346 5.95 3.41 5.11
C PHE A 346 5.64 4.73 5.82
N THR A 347 4.37 5.11 5.78
CA THR A 347 3.76 6.13 6.61
C THR A 347 2.75 5.51 7.56
N ALA A 348 2.49 6.17 8.68
CA ALA A 348 1.50 5.70 9.65
C ALA A 348 0.93 6.86 10.48
N GLY A 349 -0.27 6.61 11.04
CA GLY A 349 -0.97 7.51 11.97
C GLY A 349 -1.11 6.91 13.37
N PRO A 350 0.00 6.73 14.13
CA PRO A 350 -0.08 6.11 15.46
C PRO A 350 -0.91 6.93 16.44
N ASN A 351 -1.32 6.26 17.54
CA ASN A 351 -2.14 6.86 18.59
C ASN A 351 -3.48 7.39 18.06
N ALA A 352 -4.22 6.52 17.36
CA ALA A 352 -5.51 6.85 16.74
C ALA A 352 -5.43 8.13 15.87
N TYR A 353 -4.41 8.18 14.99
CA TYR A 353 -4.12 9.27 14.04
C TYR A 353 -3.68 10.61 14.65
N ALA A 354 -3.52 10.69 15.97
CA ALA A 354 -3.04 11.91 16.61
C ALA A 354 -1.56 12.21 16.34
N ASN A 355 -0.80 11.19 15.94
CA ASN A 355 0.62 11.31 15.61
C ASN A 355 0.89 10.85 14.17
N GLY A 356 2.09 11.13 13.69
CA GLY A 356 2.57 10.68 12.40
C GLY A 356 3.90 9.94 12.53
N LEU A 357 4.13 9.03 11.60
CA LEU A 357 5.34 8.25 11.54
C LEU A 357 5.74 8.00 10.08
N PHE A 358 7.00 8.24 9.76
CA PHE A 358 7.68 7.80 8.55
C PHE A 358 8.79 6.83 8.93
N GLY A 359 8.83 5.67 8.31
CA GLY A 359 9.79 4.64 8.63
C GLY A 359 10.13 3.74 7.46
N THR A 360 10.95 2.72 7.72
CA THR A 360 11.42 1.79 6.69
C THR A 360 11.49 0.36 7.20
N ILE A 361 11.42 -0.58 6.26
CA ILE A 361 11.59 -2.02 6.46
C ILE A 361 12.61 -2.52 5.43
N THR A 362 13.64 -3.19 5.91
CA THR A 362 14.69 -3.82 5.10
C THR A 362 14.75 -5.30 5.37
N VAL A 363 15.30 -6.05 4.41
CA VAL A 363 15.66 -7.47 4.65
C VAL A 363 16.76 -7.49 5.70
N GLY A 364 16.57 -8.27 6.76
CA GLY A 364 17.58 -8.49 7.79
C GLY A 364 18.73 -9.35 7.25
N ASN A 365 19.93 -9.08 7.75
CA ASN A 365 21.13 -9.85 7.44
C ASN A 365 21.26 -11.03 8.40
#